data_0e08e6e5910501ebc7745d91def0060e
#
_entry.id   0e08e6e5910501ebc7745d91def0060e
#
_cell.length_a   1.000
_cell.length_b   1.000
_cell.length_c   1.000
_cell.angle_alpha   90.00
_cell.angle_beta   90.00
_cell.angle_gamma   90.00
#
_symmetry.space_group_name_H-M   'P 1'
#
loop_
_entity.id
_entity.type
_entity.pdbx_description
1 polymer ?
#
loop_
_entity_poly.entity_id
_entity_poly.type
_entity_poly.pdbx_seq_one_letter_code
_entity_poly.pdbx_strand_id
1 'polypeptide(L)'
;MESNFEWITANGDTGIRFFHSIDDGGYSNPPHWHNDLEIIYLLEGRLKVRFGDGGERQIGADELLVINSGTIHAVTAYPNQAIVLQVPYEMLLQYMEHYDQLYFVVDERSASEAEKQKLAEFKAVLREMDEVYGAQKEGYQLKFDSLLLEALYRLLVDYAVRIGKEHIPQNQKAVQQIREVMRYIEEHYAKKLTVAQVAEHFGYTPNYLSKLLKRYLGL
;
A
#
# COMPACT_ATOMS: atom_id res chain seq x y z
N MET A 1 -13.58 13.19 -0.25
CA MET A 1 -12.61 13.43 -1.33
C MET A 1 -12.97 12.47 -2.45
N GLU A 2 -13.23 12.94 -3.67
CA GLU A 2 -13.34 12.05 -4.82
C GLU A 2 -11.97 11.45 -5.09
N SER A 3 -11.88 10.14 -5.30
CA SER A 3 -10.62 9.42 -5.46
C SER A 3 -10.76 8.38 -6.57
N ASN A 4 -9.70 8.16 -7.30
CA ASN A 4 -9.61 7.15 -8.34
C ASN A 4 -8.90 5.90 -7.83
N PHE A 5 -9.26 4.73 -8.37
CA PHE A 5 -8.47 3.53 -8.17
C PHE A 5 -7.22 3.60 -9.05
N GLU A 6 -6.06 3.32 -8.47
CA GLU A 6 -4.80 3.21 -9.19
C GLU A 6 -4.40 1.74 -9.33
N TRP A 7 -4.22 1.29 -10.56
CA TRP A 7 -3.68 -0.03 -10.86
C TRP A 7 -2.16 -0.01 -10.68
N ILE A 8 -1.67 -0.74 -9.69
CA ILE A 8 -0.23 -0.90 -9.48
C ILE A 8 0.28 -2.05 -10.35
N THR A 9 1.28 -1.76 -11.16
CA THR A 9 1.95 -2.78 -11.98
C THR A 9 3.25 -3.17 -11.31
N ALA A 10 3.36 -4.43 -10.90
CA ALA A 10 4.58 -4.97 -10.32
C ALA A 10 5.74 -4.99 -11.33
N ASN A 11 6.96 -4.90 -10.82
CA ASN A 11 8.15 -5.14 -11.62
C ASN A 11 8.17 -6.63 -12.03
N GLY A 12 8.51 -6.91 -13.29
CA GLY A 12 8.40 -8.26 -13.83
C GLY A 12 9.36 -9.29 -13.20
N ASP A 13 10.34 -8.84 -12.46
CA ASP A 13 11.41 -9.63 -11.84
C ASP A 13 11.22 -9.88 -10.34
N THR A 14 10.37 -9.10 -9.64
CA THR A 14 10.19 -9.17 -8.18
C THR A 14 8.77 -9.45 -7.72
N GLY A 15 7.79 -9.40 -8.61
CA GLY A 15 6.37 -9.59 -8.27
C GLY A 15 5.75 -8.48 -7.41
N ILE A 16 6.51 -7.43 -7.10
CA ILE A 16 6.08 -6.23 -6.38
C ILE A 16 6.48 -4.99 -7.18
N ARG A 17 5.91 -3.84 -6.89
CA ARG A 17 6.45 -2.58 -7.42
C ARG A 17 7.47 -2.01 -6.45
N PHE A 18 8.73 -1.92 -6.92
CA PHE A 18 9.84 -1.37 -6.17
C PHE A 18 10.62 -0.40 -7.04
N PHE A 19 10.90 0.80 -6.56
CA PHE A 19 11.69 1.78 -7.30
C PHE A 19 12.32 2.83 -6.38
N HIS A 20 13.47 3.34 -6.84
CA HIS A 20 14.08 4.54 -6.33
C HIS A 20 13.45 5.74 -7.04
N SER A 21 12.75 6.60 -6.32
CA SER A 21 12.12 7.81 -6.85
C SER A 21 13.05 8.99 -6.69
N ILE A 22 13.23 9.77 -7.74
CA ILE A 22 13.91 11.07 -7.72
C ILE A 22 12.93 12.08 -8.31
N ASP A 23 12.58 13.11 -7.56
CA ASP A 23 11.65 14.15 -7.97
C ASP A 23 12.29 15.52 -7.73
N ASP A 24 12.38 16.34 -8.78
CA ASP A 24 12.92 17.71 -8.70
C ASP A 24 11.90 18.71 -8.13
N GLY A 25 10.71 18.21 -7.78
CA GLY A 25 9.61 18.98 -7.22
C GLY A 25 8.52 19.33 -8.24
N GLY A 26 7.32 19.48 -7.74
CA GLY A 26 6.15 19.83 -8.54
C GLY A 26 5.27 18.65 -8.96
N TYR A 27 5.66 17.42 -8.67
CA TYR A 27 4.77 16.28 -8.85
C TYR A 27 3.65 16.31 -7.81
N SER A 28 2.44 16.05 -8.25
CA SER A 28 1.28 15.87 -7.37
C SER A 28 0.44 14.72 -7.89
N ASN A 29 0.31 13.68 -7.08
CA ASN A 29 -0.63 12.61 -7.35
C ASN A 29 -1.97 12.97 -6.69
N PRO A 30 -3.06 13.15 -7.48
CA PRO A 30 -4.37 13.49 -6.94
C PRO A 30 -4.90 12.38 -6.02
N PRO A 31 -6.02 12.61 -5.32
CA PRO A 31 -6.60 11.60 -4.45
C PRO A 31 -6.86 10.29 -5.18
N HIS A 32 -6.21 9.23 -4.71
CA HIS A 32 -6.31 7.87 -5.26
C HIS A 32 -6.24 6.83 -4.14
N TRP A 33 -6.43 5.59 -4.50
CA TRP A 33 -6.24 4.45 -3.62
C TRP A 33 -5.88 3.20 -4.45
N HIS A 34 -5.17 2.28 -3.84
CA HIS A 34 -4.80 0.99 -4.42
C HIS A 34 -4.90 -0.13 -3.36
N ASN A 35 -4.88 -1.38 -3.82
CA ASN A 35 -4.94 -2.53 -2.91
C ASN A 35 -3.61 -2.82 -2.21
N ASP A 36 -2.51 -2.37 -2.79
CA ASP A 36 -1.18 -2.66 -2.32
C ASP A 36 -0.89 -1.94 -1.00
N LEU A 37 -0.09 -2.57 -0.15
CA LEU A 37 0.55 -1.90 0.97
C LEU A 37 1.70 -1.08 0.42
N GLU A 38 1.73 0.22 0.73
CA GLU A 38 2.81 1.10 0.28
C GLU A 38 3.70 1.53 1.44
N ILE A 39 5.01 1.44 1.22
CA ILE A 39 6.04 1.93 2.12
C ILE A 39 6.86 2.96 1.37
N ILE A 40 6.91 4.18 1.90
CA ILE A 40 7.72 5.28 1.38
C ILE A 40 8.82 5.55 2.40
N TYR A 41 10.06 5.33 2.04
CA TYR A 41 11.21 5.74 2.84
C TYR A 41 11.90 6.93 2.18
N LEU A 42 11.77 8.09 2.78
CA LEU A 42 12.32 9.33 2.24
C LEU A 42 13.80 9.46 2.61
N LEU A 43 14.67 9.38 1.60
CA LEU A 43 16.13 9.49 1.78
C LEU A 43 16.54 10.97 1.92
N GLU A 44 15.97 11.82 1.07
CA GLU A 44 16.25 13.25 1.05
C GLU A 44 15.01 14.07 0.72
N GLY A 45 14.96 15.32 1.14
CA GLY A 45 13.91 16.24 0.77
C GLY A 45 12.64 16.14 1.61
N ARG A 46 11.46 16.29 0.97
CA ARG A 46 10.18 16.39 1.68
C ARG A 46 9.02 15.89 0.84
N LEU A 47 8.10 15.17 1.49
CA LEU A 47 6.80 14.78 0.95
C LEU A 47 5.67 15.22 1.87
N LYS A 48 4.53 15.56 1.27
CA LYS A 48 3.28 15.83 1.97
C LYS A 48 2.21 14.87 1.48
N VAL A 49 1.60 14.15 2.40
CA VAL A 49 0.53 13.19 2.11
C VAL A 49 -0.75 13.63 2.82
N ARG A 50 -1.85 13.72 2.08
CA ARG A 50 -3.19 13.99 2.62
C ARG A 50 -4.03 12.72 2.52
N PHE A 51 -4.72 12.37 3.58
CA PHE A 51 -5.56 11.18 3.67
C PHE A 51 -7.03 11.50 3.45
N GLY A 52 -7.80 10.48 3.03
CA GLY A 52 -9.23 10.63 2.74
C GLY A 52 -10.10 10.99 3.94
N ASP A 53 -9.64 10.75 5.16
CA ASP A 53 -10.27 11.15 6.43
C ASP A 53 -10.03 12.62 6.81
N GLY A 54 -9.26 13.33 6.02
CA GLY A 54 -8.86 14.72 6.27
C GLY A 54 -7.53 14.87 7.00
N GLY A 55 -6.91 13.78 7.43
CA GLY A 55 -5.57 13.78 8.01
C GLY A 55 -4.50 14.22 7.00
N GLU A 56 -3.43 14.81 7.51
CA GLU A 56 -2.29 15.22 6.72
C GLU A 56 -1.01 14.83 7.44
N ARG A 57 -0.05 14.28 6.69
CA ARG A 57 1.29 13.98 7.21
C ARG A 57 2.34 14.54 6.26
N GLN A 58 3.29 15.25 6.82
CA GLN A 58 4.50 15.67 6.13
C GLN A 58 5.65 14.84 6.66
N ILE A 59 6.43 14.26 5.75
CA ILE A 59 7.66 13.52 6.07
C ILE A 59 8.87 14.23 5.48
N GLY A 60 9.96 14.19 6.19
CA GLY A 60 11.27 14.76 5.84
C GLY A 60 12.31 13.66 5.59
N ALA A 61 13.55 14.09 5.34
CA ALA A 61 14.67 13.19 5.14
C ALA A 61 14.83 12.20 6.31
N ASP A 62 15.13 10.96 5.98
CA ASP A 62 15.24 9.80 6.87
C ASP A 62 13.93 9.40 7.58
N GLU A 63 12.76 9.92 7.16
CA GLU A 63 11.47 9.49 7.70
C GLU A 63 10.80 8.44 6.80
N LEU A 64 10.02 7.55 7.43
CA LEU A 64 9.29 6.46 6.81
C LEU A 64 7.78 6.67 6.95
N LEU A 65 7.04 6.38 5.90
CA LEU A 65 5.58 6.38 5.89
C LEU A 65 5.07 5.05 5.37
N VAL A 66 4.11 4.47 6.10
CA VAL A 66 3.33 3.31 5.64
C VAL A 66 1.94 3.77 5.27
N ILE A 67 1.50 3.45 4.06
CA ILE A 67 0.15 3.66 3.57
C ILE A 67 -0.52 2.29 3.48
N ASN A 68 -1.46 2.06 4.37
CA ASN A 68 -2.16 0.77 4.44
C ASN A 68 -3.04 0.53 3.22
N SER A 69 -3.18 -0.72 2.82
CA SER A 69 -4.01 -1.16 1.69
C SER A 69 -5.40 -0.51 1.72
N GLY A 70 -5.83 0.03 0.58
CA GLY A 70 -7.13 0.68 0.44
C GLY A 70 -7.26 2.06 1.09
N THR A 71 -6.17 2.65 1.57
CA THR A 71 -6.20 3.99 2.13
C THR A 71 -6.26 5.03 1.01
N ILE A 72 -7.29 5.89 1.03
CA ILE A 72 -7.38 7.03 0.10
C ILE A 72 -6.33 8.06 0.51
N HIS A 73 -5.46 8.43 -0.42
CA HIS A 73 -4.39 9.39 -0.18
C HIS A 73 -4.07 10.23 -1.42
N ALA A 74 -3.44 11.37 -1.21
CA ALA A 74 -2.90 12.24 -2.26
C ALA A 74 -1.50 12.68 -1.85
N VAL A 75 -0.56 12.67 -2.80
CA VAL A 75 0.83 13.00 -2.56
C VAL A 75 1.18 14.32 -3.23
N THR A 76 1.87 15.19 -2.53
CA THR A 76 2.53 16.37 -3.09
C THR A 76 4.02 16.24 -2.82
N ALA A 77 4.79 16.14 -3.90
CA ALA A 77 6.24 16.04 -3.83
C ALA A 77 6.88 17.44 -3.91
N TYR A 78 7.82 17.66 -3.01
CA TYR A 78 8.85 18.70 -3.14
C TYR A 78 10.12 18.00 -3.61
N PRO A 79 11.21 18.71 -3.95
CA PRO A 79 12.45 18.03 -4.32
C PRO A 79 12.82 16.94 -3.29
N ASN A 80 12.96 15.70 -3.75
CA ASN A 80 13.17 14.55 -2.87
C ASN A 80 13.79 13.35 -3.58
N GLN A 81 14.34 12.45 -2.76
CA GLN A 81 14.70 11.08 -3.13
C GLN A 81 14.05 10.11 -2.16
N ALA A 82 13.42 9.07 -2.68
CA ALA A 82 12.69 8.09 -1.87
C ALA A 82 12.83 6.67 -2.42
N ILE A 83 12.83 5.71 -1.52
CA ILE A 83 12.60 4.30 -1.83
C ILE A 83 11.10 4.05 -1.68
N VAL A 84 10.46 3.53 -2.73
CA VAL A 84 9.04 3.22 -2.72
C VAL A 84 8.85 1.72 -2.97
N LEU A 85 8.09 1.09 -2.08
CA LEU A 85 7.76 -0.32 -2.09
C LEU A 85 6.23 -0.45 -2.04
N GLN A 86 5.64 -1.06 -3.07
CA GLN A 86 4.22 -1.38 -3.11
C GLN A 86 4.05 -2.90 -3.21
N VAL A 87 3.52 -3.50 -2.15
CA VAL A 87 3.38 -4.96 -2.00
C VAL A 87 1.94 -5.36 -2.28
N PRO A 88 1.69 -6.22 -3.29
CA PRO A 88 0.36 -6.67 -3.65
C PRO A 88 -0.39 -7.30 -2.46
N TYR A 89 -1.66 -6.97 -2.34
CA TYR A 89 -2.54 -7.48 -1.29
C TYR A 89 -2.55 -9.02 -1.24
N GLU A 90 -2.55 -9.67 -2.39
CA GLU A 90 -2.55 -11.13 -2.53
C GLU A 90 -1.27 -11.75 -1.96
N MET A 91 -0.13 -11.09 -2.15
CA MET A 91 1.13 -11.53 -1.54
C MET A 91 1.08 -11.42 -0.02
N LEU A 92 0.50 -10.35 0.52
CA LEU A 92 0.37 -10.18 1.97
C LEU A 92 -0.53 -11.25 2.62
N LEU A 93 -1.59 -11.66 1.93
CA LEU A 93 -2.46 -12.77 2.38
C LEU A 93 -1.73 -14.11 2.46
N GLN A 94 -0.67 -14.33 1.68
CA GLN A 94 0.13 -15.57 1.73
C GLN A 94 0.98 -15.67 3.00
N TYR A 95 1.42 -14.53 3.52
CA TYR A 95 2.34 -14.48 4.66
C TYR A 95 1.71 -14.02 5.97
N MET A 96 0.57 -13.33 5.91
CA MET A 96 -0.06 -12.70 7.08
C MET A 96 -1.49 -13.19 7.24
N GLU A 97 -1.69 -14.11 8.18
CA GLU A 97 -3.03 -14.58 8.54
C GLU A 97 -3.91 -13.43 9.03
N HIS A 98 -5.12 -13.32 8.49
CA HIS A 98 -6.06 -12.22 8.79
C HIS A 98 -5.50 -10.82 8.50
N TYR A 99 -4.76 -10.67 7.40
CA TYR A 99 -4.21 -9.38 6.98
C TYR A 99 -5.28 -8.26 6.91
N ASP A 100 -6.52 -8.59 6.57
CA ASP A 100 -7.67 -7.68 6.55
C ASP A 100 -7.99 -7.02 7.91
N GLN A 101 -7.47 -7.60 9.00
CA GLN A 101 -7.61 -7.08 10.36
C GLN A 101 -6.32 -6.40 10.87
N LEU A 102 -5.29 -6.33 10.04
CA LEU A 102 -4.03 -5.67 10.38
C LEU A 102 -4.03 -4.23 9.86
N TYR A 103 -3.49 -3.35 10.68
CA TYR A 103 -3.20 -1.98 10.34
C TYR A 103 -1.80 -1.64 10.82
N PHE A 104 -0.97 -1.09 9.94
CA PHE A 104 0.42 -0.78 10.28
C PHE A 104 0.55 0.68 10.64
N VAL A 105 1.17 0.94 11.79
CA VAL A 105 1.40 2.28 12.32
C VAL A 105 2.88 2.46 12.60
N VAL A 106 3.50 3.36 11.87
CA VAL A 106 4.88 3.79 12.15
C VAL A 106 4.84 5.24 12.62
N ASP A 107 5.14 5.45 13.89
CA ASP A 107 5.22 6.79 14.48
C ASP A 107 6.63 7.06 15.01
N GLU A 108 7.45 7.70 14.19
CA GLU A 108 8.83 8.03 14.54
C GLU A 108 8.94 9.13 15.57
N ARG A 109 7.90 9.98 15.69
CA ARG A 109 7.97 11.19 16.52
C ARG A 109 7.78 10.90 17.99
N SER A 110 6.99 9.87 18.32
CA SER A 110 6.76 9.43 19.70
C SER A 110 7.58 8.20 20.10
N ALA A 111 8.48 7.72 19.21
CA ALA A 111 9.22 6.48 19.39
C ALA A 111 10.22 6.55 20.57
N SER A 112 10.17 5.55 21.44
CA SER A 112 11.19 5.28 22.45
C SER A 112 12.54 4.89 21.80
N GLU A 113 13.62 4.90 22.57
CA GLU A 113 14.94 4.50 22.04
C GLU A 113 14.96 3.06 21.49
N ALA A 114 14.22 2.14 22.11
CA ALA A 114 14.09 0.78 21.59
C ALA A 114 13.33 0.73 20.25
N GLU A 115 12.28 1.54 20.10
CA GLU A 115 11.53 1.65 18.85
C GLU A 115 12.35 2.34 17.75
N LYS A 116 13.16 3.35 18.10
CA LYS A 116 14.09 3.98 17.16
C LYS A 116 15.14 2.99 16.65
N GLN A 117 15.63 2.09 17.51
CA GLN A 117 16.55 1.03 17.09
C GLN A 117 15.89 0.09 16.07
N LYS A 118 14.68 -0.39 16.35
CA LYS A 118 13.91 -1.25 15.42
C LYS A 118 13.66 -0.54 14.09
N LEU A 119 13.34 0.74 14.15
CA LEU A 119 13.12 1.56 12.96
C LEU A 119 14.39 1.73 12.13
N ALA A 120 15.55 1.96 12.77
CA ALA A 120 16.83 2.03 12.09
C ALA A 120 17.18 0.71 11.39
N GLU A 121 16.90 -0.44 12.02
CA GLU A 121 17.06 -1.75 11.41
C GLU A 121 16.12 -1.95 10.22
N PHE A 122 14.87 -1.52 10.32
CA PHE A 122 13.90 -1.59 9.21
C PHE A 122 14.37 -0.73 8.02
N LYS A 123 14.78 0.51 8.28
CA LYS A 123 15.34 1.42 7.27
C LYS A 123 16.60 0.84 6.61
N ALA A 124 17.45 0.14 7.38
CA ALA A 124 18.64 -0.52 6.83
C ALA A 124 18.28 -1.63 5.83
N VAL A 125 17.23 -2.42 6.13
CA VAL A 125 16.72 -3.42 5.19
C VAL A 125 16.26 -2.77 3.88
N LEU A 126 15.51 -1.66 3.96
CA LEU A 126 15.02 -0.96 2.76
C LEU A 126 16.17 -0.37 1.92
N ARG A 127 17.22 0.15 2.56
CA ARG A 127 18.43 0.62 1.86
C ARG A 127 19.15 -0.55 1.18
N GLU A 128 19.33 -1.67 1.86
CA GLU A 128 19.96 -2.86 1.27
C GLU A 128 19.14 -3.40 0.08
N MET A 129 17.79 -3.36 0.15
CA MET A 129 16.94 -3.70 -0.99
C MET A 129 17.23 -2.80 -2.19
N ASP A 130 17.35 -1.47 -1.98
CA ASP A 130 17.64 -0.51 -3.03
C ASP A 130 19.01 -0.75 -3.67
N GLU A 131 20.03 -0.99 -2.85
CA GLU A 131 21.39 -1.32 -3.33
C GLU A 131 21.40 -2.62 -4.14
N VAL A 132 20.76 -3.67 -3.65
CA VAL A 132 20.68 -4.99 -4.31
C VAL A 132 19.93 -4.88 -5.63
N TYR A 133 18.78 -4.19 -5.63
CA TYR A 133 17.97 -4.01 -6.82
C TYR A 133 18.67 -3.14 -7.88
N GLY A 134 19.32 -2.06 -7.46
CA GLY A 134 20.08 -1.19 -8.36
C GLY A 134 21.32 -1.85 -8.96
N ALA A 135 22.00 -2.71 -8.19
CA ALA A 135 23.21 -3.39 -8.65
C ALA A 135 22.96 -4.57 -9.60
N GLN A 136 21.83 -5.25 -9.49
CA GLN A 136 21.39 -6.41 -10.31
C GLN A 136 22.48 -7.48 -10.54
N LYS A 137 23.30 -7.75 -9.51
CA LYS A 137 24.32 -8.81 -9.57
C LYS A 137 23.67 -10.18 -9.64
N GLU A 138 24.45 -11.20 -10.04
CA GLU A 138 23.99 -12.59 -10.04
C GLU A 138 23.34 -12.95 -8.69
N GLY A 139 22.13 -13.52 -8.73
CA GLY A 139 21.35 -13.88 -7.54
C GLY A 139 20.63 -12.72 -6.84
N TYR A 140 20.62 -11.51 -7.42
CA TYR A 140 19.98 -10.34 -6.79
C TYR A 140 18.51 -10.58 -6.44
N GLN A 141 17.75 -11.29 -7.27
CA GLN A 141 16.34 -11.60 -7.01
C GLN A 141 16.17 -12.40 -5.71
N LEU A 142 16.98 -13.45 -5.51
CA LEU A 142 16.95 -14.24 -4.28
C LEU A 142 17.29 -13.40 -3.05
N LYS A 143 18.27 -12.51 -3.17
CA LYS A 143 18.66 -11.62 -2.08
C LYS A 143 17.56 -10.58 -1.83
N PHE A 144 16.98 -10.02 -2.89
CA PHE A 144 15.88 -9.07 -2.80
C PHE A 144 14.65 -9.68 -2.12
N ASP A 145 14.23 -10.89 -2.52
CA ASP A 145 13.10 -11.60 -1.91
C ASP A 145 13.37 -11.91 -0.43
N SER A 146 14.59 -12.27 -0.07
CA SER A 146 14.99 -12.45 1.32
C SER A 146 14.81 -11.16 2.15
N LEU A 147 15.24 -10.03 1.59
CA LEU A 147 15.08 -8.71 2.24
C LEU A 147 13.63 -8.25 2.27
N LEU A 148 12.85 -8.54 1.24
CA LEU A 148 11.41 -8.27 1.22
C LEU A 148 10.69 -9.01 2.35
N LEU A 149 10.99 -10.31 2.52
CA LEU A 149 10.41 -11.11 3.61
C LEU A 149 10.84 -10.58 4.98
N GLU A 150 12.09 -10.16 5.14
CA GLU A 150 12.59 -9.53 6.36
C GLU A 150 11.86 -8.21 6.63
N ALA A 151 11.66 -7.36 5.62
CA ALA A 151 10.91 -6.11 5.75
C ALA A 151 9.46 -6.37 6.17
N LEU A 152 8.78 -7.34 5.56
CA LEU A 152 7.41 -7.73 5.91
C LEU A 152 7.32 -8.34 7.31
N TYR A 153 8.32 -9.15 7.72
CA TYR A 153 8.40 -9.69 9.06
C TYR A 153 8.50 -8.57 10.12
N ARG A 154 9.43 -7.62 9.93
CA ARG A 154 9.59 -6.47 10.83
C ARG A 154 8.32 -5.63 10.89
N LEU A 155 7.70 -5.36 9.76
CA LEU A 155 6.45 -4.62 9.70
C LEU A 155 5.35 -5.32 10.51
N LEU A 156 5.23 -6.64 10.38
CA LEU A 156 4.24 -7.45 11.09
C LEU A 156 4.49 -7.47 12.61
N VAL A 157 5.74 -7.68 13.01
CA VAL A 157 6.07 -7.91 14.44
C VAL A 157 6.15 -6.61 15.23
N ASP A 158 6.68 -5.54 14.61
CA ASP A 158 6.97 -4.30 15.32
C ASP A 158 5.92 -3.21 15.14
N TYR A 159 5.14 -3.24 14.03
CA TYR A 159 4.26 -2.12 13.65
C TYR A 159 2.80 -2.50 13.40
N ALA A 160 2.46 -3.80 13.45
CA ALA A 160 1.09 -4.23 13.22
C ALA A 160 0.20 -4.01 14.45
N VAL A 161 -0.95 -3.40 14.23
CA VAL A 161 -2.03 -3.27 15.21
C VAL A 161 -3.24 -4.04 14.69
N ARG A 162 -3.84 -4.89 15.53
CA ARG A 162 -5.10 -5.54 15.18
C ARG A 162 -6.26 -4.58 15.41
N ILE A 163 -7.05 -4.35 14.36
CA ILE A 163 -8.26 -3.53 14.42
C ILE A 163 -9.50 -4.43 14.39
N GLY A 164 -10.44 -4.18 15.30
CA GLY A 164 -11.75 -4.82 15.25
C GLY A 164 -12.54 -4.34 14.03
N LYS A 165 -13.37 -5.21 13.47
CA LYS A 165 -14.19 -4.88 12.27
C LYS A 165 -15.07 -3.63 12.46
N GLU A 166 -15.45 -3.33 13.69
CA GLU A 166 -16.25 -2.17 14.07
C GLU A 166 -15.48 -0.85 13.98
N HIS A 167 -14.16 -0.89 14.10
CA HIS A 167 -13.28 0.29 14.08
C HIS A 167 -12.74 0.65 12.69
N ILE A 168 -13.09 -0.13 11.66
CA ILE A 168 -12.69 0.18 10.28
C ILE A 168 -13.45 1.43 9.82
N PRO A 169 -12.77 2.51 9.40
CA PRO A 169 -13.41 3.72 8.87
C PRO A 169 -14.39 3.41 7.73
N GLN A 170 -15.48 4.16 7.62
CA GLN A 170 -16.52 3.90 6.61
C GLN A 170 -16.01 3.91 5.16
N ASN A 171 -15.06 4.80 4.86
CA ASN A 171 -14.40 4.82 3.55
C ASN A 171 -13.60 3.55 3.28
N GLN A 172 -12.90 3.01 4.28
CA GLN A 172 -12.17 1.75 4.17
C GLN A 172 -13.12 0.55 4.06
N LYS A 173 -14.28 0.55 4.72
CA LYS A 173 -15.31 -0.50 4.53
C LYS A 173 -15.78 -0.58 3.08
N ALA A 174 -16.06 0.58 2.46
CA ALA A 174 -16.46 0.62 1.07
C ALA A 174 -15.33 0.15 0.12
N VAL A 175 -14.08 0.50 0.43
CA VAL A 175 -12.90 0.01 -0.30
C VAL A 175 -12.74 -1.50 -0.14
N GLN A 176 -12.93 -2.06 1.07
CA GLN A 176 -12.92 -3.51 1.28
C GLN A 176 -14.01 -4.22 0.48
N GLN A 177 -15.24 -3.68 0.45
CA GLN A 177 -16.32 -4.22 -0.37
C GLN A 177 -15.96 -4.26 -1.86
N ILE A 178 -15.38 -3.18 -2.38
CA ILE A 178 -14.91 -3.13 -3.78
C ILE A 178 -13.82 -4.16 -4.01
N ARG A 179 -12.87 -4.31 -3.10
CA ARG A 179 -11.79 -5.29 -3.20
C ARG A 179 -12.33 -6.72 -3.30
N GLU A 180 -13.28 -7.08 -2.44
CA GLU A 180 -13.92 -8.40 -2.49
C GLU A 180 -14.65 -8.63 -3.83
N VAL A 181 -15.34 -7.61 -4.34
CA VAL A 181 -15.98 -7.66 -5.66
C VAL A 181 -14.95 -7.84 -6.77
N MET A 182 -13.86 -7.09 -6.75
CA MET A 182 -12.79 -7.18 -7.76
C MET A 182 -12.15 -8.56 -7.75
N ARG A 183 -11.78 -9.07 -6.57
CA ARG A 183 -11.23 -10.43 -6.42
C ARG A 183 -12.18 -11.49 -7.00
N TYR A 184 -13.47 -11.41 -6.68
CA TYR A 184 -14.46 -12.34 -7.23
C TYR A 184 -14.52 -12.27 -8.76
N ILE A 185 -14.46 -11.07 -9.33
CA ILE A 185 -14.43 -10.89 -10.81
C ILE A 185 -13.15 -11.51 -11.39
N GLU A 186 -12.00 -11.28 -10.78
CA GLU A 186 -10.71 -11.83 -11.21
C GLU A 186 -10.67 -13.37 -11.12
N GLU A 187 -11.22 -13.95 -10.08
CA GLU A 187 -11.30 -15.42 -9.92
C GLU A 187 -12.27 -16.08 -10.94
N HIS A 188 -13.21 -15.31 -11.47
CA HIS A 188 -14.28 -15.82 -12.32
C HIS A 188 -14.31 -15.20 -13.74
N TYR A 189 -13.32 -14.38 -14.12
CA TYR A 189 -13.33 -13.66 -15.41
C TYR A 189 -13.43 -14.58 -16.65
N ALA A 190 -12.97 -15.83 -16.55
CA ALA A 190 -13.11 -16.82 -17.62
C ALA A 190 -14.57 -17.22 -17.89
N LYS A 191 -15.49 -16.92 -16.98
CA LYS A 191 -16.92 -17.10 -17.15
C LYS A 191 -17.54 -15.76 -17.57
N LYS A 192 -18.57 -15.82 -18.42
CA LYS A 192 -19.32 -14.60 -18.81
C LYS A 192 -20.09 -14.08 -17.60
N LEU A 193 -19.46 -13.19 -16.82
CA LEU A 193 -20.09 -12.54 -15.67
C LEU A 193 -20.95 -11.35 -16.12
N THR A 194 -22.09 -11.20 -15.43
CA THR A 194 -22.94 -10.01 -15.55
C THR A 194 -22.95 -9.25 -14.22
N VAL A 195 -23.19 -7.94 -14.25
CA VAL A 195 -23.34 -7.11 -13.05
C VAL A 195 -24.40 -7.66 -12.11
N ALA A 196 -25.49 -8.24 -12.66
CA ALA A 196 -26.55 -8.84 -11.87
C ALA A 196 -26.06 -10.07 -11.05
N GLN A 197 -25.30 -10.95 -11.67
CA GLN A 197 -24.74 -12.14 -11.03
C GLN A 197 -23.74 -11.76 -9.92
N VAL A 198 -22.85 -10.79 -10.18
CA VAL A 198 -21.91 -10.30 -9.17
C VAL A 198 -22.68 -9.65 -8.01
N ALA A 199 -23.65 -8.80 -8.30
CA ALA A 199 -24.48 -8.15 -7.28
C ALA A 199 -25.23 -9.18 -6.41
N GLU A 200 -25.82 -10.20 -7.01
CA GLU A 200 -26.52 -11.30 -6.32
C GLU A 200 -25.56 -12.04 -5.38
N HIS A 201 -24.34 -12.36 -5.83
CA HIS A 201 -23.32 -13.05 -5.02
C HIS A 201 -23.00 -12.31 -3.72
N PHE A 202 -22.93 -10.96 -3.76
CA PHE A 202 -22.63 -10.13 -2.59
C PHE A 202 -23.86 -9.61 -1.84
N GLY A 203 -25.07 -10.01 -2.25
CA GLY A 203 -26.32 -9.52 -1.64
C GLY A 203 -26.60 -8.04 -1.96
N TYR A 204 -26.08 -7.52 -3.07
CA TYR A 204 -26.28 -6.16 -3.53
C TYR A 204 -27.35 -6.08 -4.61
N THR A 205 -27.93 -4.89 -4.78
CA THR A 205 -28.68 -4.61 -6.01
C THR A 205 -27.72 -4.25 -7.14
N PRO A 206 -28.03 -4.58 -8.42
CA PRO A 206 -27.19 -4.20 -9.56
C PRO A 206 -26.92 -2.70 -9.64
N ASN A 207 -27.90 -1.88 -9.29
CA ASN A 207 -27.75 -0.43 -9.26
C ASN A 207 -26.77 0.05 -8.16
N TYR A 208 -26.83 -0.57 -6.98
CA TYR A 208 -25.87 -0.26 -5.90
C TYR A 208 -24.45 -0.63 -6.32
N LEU A 209 -24.27 -1.86 -6.84
CA LEU A 209 -22.96 -2.31 -7.30
C LEU A 209 -22.40 -1.42 -8.43
N SER A 210 -23.22 -1.06 -9.42
CA SER A 210 -22.81 -0.15 -10.50
C SER A 210 -22.38 1.22 -9.98
N LYS A 211 -23.12 1.79 -9.01
CA LYS A 211 -22.73 3.05 -8.37
C LYS A 211 -21.44 2.93 -7.57
N LEU A 212 -21.25 1.80 -6.88
CA LEU A 212 -20.05 1.51 -6.11
C LEU A 212 -18.84 1.40 -7.03
N LEU A 213 -18.93 0.62 -8.11
CA LEU A 213 -17.88 0.49 -9.13
C LEU A 213 -17.55 1.83 -9.78
N LYS A 214 -18.57 2.59 -10.19
CA LYS A 214 -18.38 3.91 -10.79
C LYS A 214 -17.68 4.89 -9.85
N ARG A 215 -18.08 4.91 -8.58
CA ARG A 215 -17.52 5.83 -7.58
C ARG A 215 -16.04 5.55 -7.29
N TYR A 216 -15.65 4.28 -7.23
CA TYR A 216 -14.32 3.89 -6.77
C TYR A 216 -13.37 3.50 -7.91
N LEU A 217 -13.87 2.98 -9.03
CA LEU A 217 -13.06 2.55 -10.16
C LEU A 217 -13.19 3.47 -11.39
N GLY A 218 -14.13 4.40 -11.38
CA GLY A 218 -14.39 5.27 -12.53
C GLY A 218 -15.06 4.59 -13.73
N LEU A 219 -15.59 3.36 -13.55
CA LEU A 219 -16.17 2.51 -14.61
C LEU A 219 -17.64 2.81 -14.83
#